data_22ba685a5a4f583de39d1784fd9e0af0
#
_entry.id   22ba685a5a4f583de39d1784fd9e0af0
#
_cell.length_a   1.000
_cell.length_b   1.000
_cell.length_c   1.000
_cell.angle_alpha   90.00
_cell.angle_beta   90.00
_cell.angle_gamma   90.00
#
_symmetry.space_group_name_H-M   'P 1'
#
loop_
_entity.id
_entity.type
_entity.pdbx_description
1 polymer ?
#
loop_
_entity_poly.entity_id
_entity_poly.type
_entity_poly.pdbx_seq_one_letter_code
_entity_poly.pdbx_strand_id
1 'polypeptide(L)'
;MIPKGDAAPSASYGGYNQNDARAFIQKSGSTPSLNTNVSVEYQTHVQDIGWQAGKKDGQLSGTTGRSLRLEGLKINLNHQPYSGGIKYSTHVQNIGWQNAVINGQLSGTTGKALRLEAMKISLTGEIANHYDIYYRVHAQNYGWLGWAKNGEAAGTSGKSLRLEGMQIVLVKKGDSAPKASYNGVVSKYEKSFYSK
;
A
#
# COMPACT_ATOMS: atom_id res chain seq x y z
N MET A 1 -42.16 -78.63 22.20
CA MET A 1 -40.87 -78.95 21.57
C MET A 1 -40.43 -77.72 20.72
N ILE A 2 -39.43 -77.03 21.18
CA ILE A 2 -38.92 -75.86 20.51
C ILE A 2 -37.64 -76.33 19.82
N PRO A 3 -37.42 -76.08 18.52
CA PRO A 3 -36.12 -76.33 17.91
C PRO A 3 -35.16 -75.20 18.20
N LYS A 4 -33.96 -75.59 18.55
CA LYS A 4 -32.80 -74.77 18.85
C LYS A 4 -32.25 -74.06 17.58
N GLY A 5 -31.99 -72.84 17.70
CA GLY A 5 -30.92 -71.91 17.36
C GLY A 5 -30.08 -72.15 16.12
N ASP A 6 -30.15 -71.15 15.24
CA ASP A 6 -29.10 -70.93 14.28
C ASP A 6 -28.19 -69.78 14.84
N ALA A 7 -26.91 -70.06 14.84
CA ALA A 7 -25.90 -69.13 15.30
C ALA A 7 -25.75 -67.99 14.27
N ALA A 8 -25.67 -66.73 14.78
CA ALA A 8 -25.38 -65.55 13.99
C ALA A 8 -23.95 -65.66 13.43
N PRO A 9 -23.72 -65.20 12.19
CA PRO A 9 -22.37 -65.16 11.65
C PRO A 9 -21.52 -64.14 12.35
N SER A 10 -20.35 -64.56 12.83
CA SER A 10 -19.32 -63.70 13.37
C SER A 10 -18.80 -62.76 12.30
N ALA A 11 -19.06 -61.45 12.46
CA ALA A 11 -18.44 -60.45 11.65
C ALA A 11 -16.94 -60.37 12.03
N SER A 12 -16.10 -60.83 11.12
CA SER A 12 -14.66 -60.60 11.17
C SER A 12 -14.39 -59.09 10.96
N TYR A 13 -14.08 -58.38 12.04
CA TYR A 13 -13.53 -57.07 11.96
C TYR A 13 -12.10 -57.22 11.40
N GLY A 14 -11.92 -56.94 10.13
CA GLY A 14 -10.60 -56.77 9.50
C GLY A 14 -9.83 -55.67 10.23
N GLY A 15 -8.66 -56.02 10.71
CA GLY A 15 -7.78 -55.14 11.47
C GLY A 15 -7.49 -53.84 10.72
N TYR A 16 -7.71 -52.73 11.38
CA TYR A 16 -7.25 -51.42 10.92
C TYR A 16 -5.72 -51.42 10.88
N ASN A 17 -5.19 -51.42 9.68
CA ASN A 17 -3.75 -51.30 9.46
C ASN A 17 -3.33 -49.86 9.84
N GLN A 18 -2.42 -49.69 10.81
CA GLN A 18 -1.91 -48.38 11.25
C GLN A 18 -1.25 -47.58 10.12
N ASN A 19 -0.97 -48.22 8.98
CA ASN A 19 -0.42 -47.52 7.81
C ASN A 19 -1.47 -46.72 7.03
N ASP A 20 -2.77 -47.07 7.14
CA ASP A 20 -3.84 -46.31 6.46
C ASP A 20 -4.15 -44.97 7.16
N ALA A 21 -3.92 -44.90 8.48
CA ALA A 21 -4.04 -43.64 9.22
C ALA A 21 -2.96 -42.62 8.86
N ARG A 22 -1.76 -43.09 8.43
CA ARG A 22 -0.68 -42.19 7.98
C ARG A 22 -0.88 -41.68 6.55
N ALA A 23 -1.58 -42.42 5.71
CA ALA A 23 -1.90 -41.98 4.35
C ALA A 23 -2.94 -40.86 4.32
N PHE A 24 -3.81 -40.73 5.34
CA PHE A 24 -4.80 -39.66 5.45
C PHE A 24 -4.20 -38.35 5.94
N ILE A 25 -3.06 -38.38 6.61
CA ILE A 25 -2.43 -37.15 7.14
C ILE A 25 -1.50 -36.49 6.10
N GLN A 26 -1.14 -37.18 5.02
CA GLN A 26 -0.28 -36.62 3.95
C GLN A 26 -1.03 -35.99 2.78
N LYS A 27 -2.36 -35.88 2.83
CA LYS A 27 -3.09 -34.92 2.01
C LYS A 27 -3.26 -33.62 2.79
N SER A 28 -2.15 -33.09 3.33
CA SER A 28 -2.12 -31.70 3.72
C SER A 28 -2.37 -30.90 2.46
N GLY A 29 -3.54 -30.34 2.37
CA GLY A 29 -3.79 -29.27 1.43
C GLY A 29 -2.62 -28.29 1.55
N SER A 30 -2.00 -27.97 0.44
CA SER A 30 -1.18 -26.77 0.36
C SER A 30 -2.01 -25.66 0.98
N THR A 31 -1.68 -25.25 2.21
CA THR A 31 -2.15 -23.98 2.72
C THR A 31 -1.87 -22.99 1.59
N PRO A 32 -2.87 -22.24 1.10
CA PRO A 32 -2.57 -21.20 0.13
C PRO A 32 -1.44 -20.40 0.74
N SER A 33 -0.31 -20.33 0.07
CA SER A 33 0.76 -19.41 0.44
C SER A 33 0.09 -18.04 0.42
N LEU A 34 -0.33 -17.56 1.59
CA LEU A 34 -0.77 -16.20 1.72
C LEU A 34 0.39 -15.38 1.18
N ASN A 35 0.15 -14.69 0.10
CA ASN A 35 1.12 -13.75 -0.44
C ASN A 35 1.30 -12.66 0.62
N THR A 36 2.20 -12.92 1.58
CA THR A 36 2.41 -12.11 2.79
C THR A 36 3.25 -10.87 2.48
N ASN A 37 3.49 -10.57 1.21
CA ASN A 37 4.17 -9.35 0.85
C ASN A 37 3.22 -8.17 1.07
N VAL A 38 3.38 -7.50 2.20
CA VAL A 38 2.72 -6.23 2.44
C VAL A 38 3.05 -5.28 1.30
N SER A 39 2.04 -4.57 0.81
CA SER A 39 2.20 -3.59 -0.25
C SER A 39 1.43 -2.31 0.05
N VAL A 40 1.89 -1.20 -0.51
CA VAL A 40 1.15 0.06 -0.49
C VAL A 40 0.49 0.27 -1.85
N GLU A 41 -0.82 0.50 -1.85
CA GLU A 41 -1.60 0.84 -3.04
C GLU A 41 -2.12 2.26 -2.96
N TYR A 42 -2.05 3.00 -4.06
CA TYR A 42 -2.46 4.40 -4.09
C TYR A 42 -3.05 4.80 -5.44
N GLN A 43 -3.97 5.76 -5.38
CA GLN A 43 -4.64 6.33 -6.54
C GLN A 43 -4.59 7.86 -6.45
N THR A 44 -4.41 8.52 -7.58
CA THR A 44 -4.49 9.97 -7.69
C THR A 44 -5.65 10.39 -8.60
N HIS A 45 -6.32 11.47 -8.20
CA HIS A 45 -7.23 12.23 -9.07
C HIS A 45 -6.41 13.28 -9.79
N VAL A 46 -6.44 13.24 -11.12
CA VAL A 46 -5.67 14.12 -11.99
C VAL A 46 -6.61 15.01 -12.76
N GLN A 47 -6.25 16.28 -12.91
CA GLN A 47 -6.97 17.24 -13.74
C GLN A 47 -7.28 16.64 -15.11
N ASP A 48 -8.52 16.83 -15.59
CA ASP A 48 -9.02 16.42 -16.92
C ASP A 48 -8.97 14.90 -17.21
N ILE A 49 -8.49 14.08 -16.24
CA ILE A 49 -8.43 12.62 -16.35
C ILE A 49 -9.35 11.96 -15.31
N GLY A 50 -9.46 12.53 -14.10
CA GLY A 50 -10.15 11.91 -12.98
C GLY A 50 -9.28 10.91 -12.21
N TRP A 51 -9.93 9.95 -11.52
CA TRP A 51 -9.24 8.91 -10.78
C TRP A 51 -8.53 7.94 -11.71
N GLN A 52 -7.22 7.79 -11.49
CA GLN A 52 -6.43 6.80 -12.19
C GLN A 52 -6.57 5.41 -11.55
N ALA A 53 -6.23 4.37 -12.29
CA ALA A 53 -6.10 3.02 -11.75
C ALA A 53 -5.07 2.95 -10.63
N GLY A 54 -5.31 2.06 -9.64
CA GLY A 54 -4.41 1.81 -8.52
C GLY A 54 -2.98 1.52 -8.96
N LYS A 55 -2.03 2.11 -8.27
CA LYS A 55 -0.59 1.89 -8.43
C LYS A 55 -0.04 1.30 -7.14
N LYS A 56 1.04 0.51 -7.24
CA LYS A 56 1.64 -0.17 -6.09
C LYS A 56 3.15 0.05 -6.04
N ASP A 57 3.68 0.06 -4.84
CA ASP A 57 5.10 -0.16 -4.52
C ASP A 57 6.08 0.57 -5.46
N GLY A 58 6.00 1.88 -5.50
CA GLY A 58 6.88 2.75 -6.27
C GLY A 58 6.53 2.92 -7.75
N GLN A 59 5.38 2.42 -8.20
CA GLN A 59 4.87 2.76 -9.52
C GLN A 59 4.45 4.24 -9.57
N LEU A 60 4.57 4.87 -10.72
CA LEU A 60 4.11 6.25 -10.93
C LEU A 60 2.57 6.33 -10.89
N SER A 61 2.02 7.16 -10.02
CA SER A 61 0.64 7.65 -10.08
C SER A 61 0.64 9.15 -10.38
N GLY A 62 -0.26 9.59 -11.23
CA GLY A 62 -0.23 10.93 -11.80
C GLY A 62 0.34 10.94 -13.22
N THR A 63 0.87 12.10 -13.60
CA THR A 63 1.48 12.31 -14.93
C THR A 63 2.79 13.07 -14.78
N THR A 64 3.65 13.01 -15.81
CA THR A 64 4.83 13.86 -15.94
C THR A 64 4.86 14.46 -17.34
N GLY A 65 5.33 15.71 -17.47
CA GLY A 65 5.44 16.39 -18.77
C GLY A 65 4.11 16.80 -19.42
N ARG A 66 2.98 16.62 -18.72
CA ARG A 66 1.64 16.97 -19.24
C ARG A 66 1.06 18.23 -18.60
N SER A 67 1.74 18.80 -17.64
CA SER A 67 1.29 19.99 -16.90
C SER A 67 -0.08 19.84 -16.23
N LEU A 68 -0.49 18.61 -15.89
CA LEU A 68 -1.75 18.30 -15.22
C LEU A 68 -1.52 18.17 -13.71
N ARG A 69 -2.33 18.87 -12.91
CA ARG A 69 -2.23 18.85 -11.46
C ARG A 69 -2.85 17.58 -10.85
N LEU A 70 -2.29 17.14 -9.73
CA LEU A 70 -2.99 16.26 -8.81
C LEU A 70 -3.99 17.07 -8.00
N GLU A 71 -5.18 16.52 -7.76
CA GLU A 71 -6.28 17.15 -7.03
C GLU A 71 -6.68 16.36 -5.78
N GLY A 72 -6.53 15.04 -5.82
CA GLY A 72 -6.88 14.14 -4.74
C GLY A 72 -6.01 12.89 -4.69
N LEU A 73 -5.98 12.27 -3.52
CA LEU A 73 -5.15 11.12 -3.19
C LEU A 73 -5.92 10.15 -2.30
N LYS A 74 -5.80 8.84 -2.57
CA LYS A 74 -6.23 7.75 -1.70
C LYS A 74 -5.08 6.75 -1.56
N ILE A 75 -4.83 6.25 -0.34
CA ILE A 75 -3.74 5.30 -0.07
C ILE A 75 -4.26 4.21 0.86
N ASN A 76 -3.93 2.94 0.55
CA ASN A 76 -4.21 1.76 1.36
C ASN A 76 -2.95 0.91 1.55
N LEU A 77 -2.95 0.12 2.61
CA LEU A 77 -2.05 -1.01 2.77
C LEU A 77 -2.78 -2.31 2.46
N ASN A 78 -2.12 -3.21 1.73
CA ASN A 78 -2.63 -4.53 1.41
C ASN A 78 -1.77 -5.61 2.08
N HIS A 79 -2.39 -6.73 2.48
CA HIS A 79 -1.71 -7.90 3.04
C HIS A 79 -0.79 -7.57 4.23
N GLN A 80 -1.17 -6.57 5.05
CA GLN A 80 -0.37 -6.19 6.21
C GLN A 80 -0.37 -7.29 7.27
N PRO A 81 0.82 -7.76 7.72
CA PRO A 81 0.92 -8.82 8.72
C PRO A 81 0.82 -8.29 10.16
N TYR A 82 0.81 -6.97 10.35
CA TYR A 82 0.77 -6.29 11.64
C TYR A 82 -0.44 -5.35 11.71
N SER A 83 -0.96 -5.15 12.90
CA SER A 83 -2.04 -4.19 13.13
C SER A 83 -1.58 -2.75 12.85
N GLY A 84 -2.54 -1.88 12.51
CA GLY A 84 -2.28 -0.48 12.19
C GLY A 84 -2.82 -0.09 10.84
N GLY A 85 -2.20 0.91 10.23
CA GLY A 85 -2.66 1.44 8.95
C GLY A 85 -1.77 2.54 8.42
N ILE A 86 -2.30 3.28 7.46
CA ILE A 86 -1.63 4.41 6.84
C ILE A 86 -2.42 5.68 7.08
N LYS A 87 -1.73 6.74 7.53
CA LYS A 87 -2.27 8.08 7.78
C LYS A 87 -1.59 9.08 6.85
N TYR A 88 -2.35 9.95 6.22
CA TYR A 88 -1.82 10.92 5.28
C TYR A 88 -2.64 12.20 5.24
N SER A 89 -1.99 13.29 4.82
CA SER A 89 -2.60 14.59 4.59
C SER A 89 -1.97 15.29 3.39
N THR A 90 -2.72 16.19 2.78
CA THR A 90 -2.27 16.99 1.65
C THR A 90 -2.37 18.48 1.92
N HIS A 91 -1.44 19.25 1.36
CA HIS A 91 -1.52 20.70 1.26
C HIS A 91 -2.22 21.05 -0.05
N VAL A 92 -3.33 21.75 0.05
CA VAL A 92 -4.20 22.10 -1.09
C VAL A 92 -4.15 23.60 -1.33
N GLN A 93 -4.12 23.99 -2.58
CA GLN A 93 -4.24 25.38 -3.02
C GLN A 93 -5.38 26.11 -2.28
N ASN A 94 -5.10 27.29 -1.71
CA ASN A 94 -6.04 28.17 -1.01
C ASN A 94 -6.66 27.57 0.26
N ILE A 95 -6.33 26.33 0.64
CA ILE A 95 -6.84 25.65 1.85
C ILE A 95 -5.69 25.45 2.85
N GLY A 96 -4.48 25.14 2.36
CA GLY A 96 -3.35 24.73 3.20
C GLY A 96 -3.39 23.25 3.56
N TRP A 97 -2.73 22.87 4.67
CA TRP A 97 -2.71 21.49 5.16
C TRP A 97 -4.10 21.09 5.66
N GLN A 98 -4.62 20.02 5.07
CA GLN A 98 -5.86 19.41 5.52
C GLN A 98 -5.62 18.50 6.75
N ASN A 99 -6.71 18.21 7.48
CA ASN A 99 -6.68 17.17 8.51
C ASN A 99 -6.25 15.84 7.90
N ALA A 100 -5.46 15.08 8.66
CA ALA A 100 -5.02 13.77 8.22
C ALA A 100 -6.20 12.79 8.15
N VAL A 101 -6.19 11.97 7.11
CA VAL A 101 -7.13 10.88 6.86
C VAL A 101 -6.39 9.52 6.89
N ILE A 102 -7.13 8.42 6.92
CA ILE A 102 -6.59 7.07 7.03
C ILE A 102 -7.15 6.13 5.95
N ASN A 103 -6.38 5.12 5.60
CA ASN A 103 -6.84 3.89 4.92
C ASN A 103 -7.88 4.14 3.81
N GLY A 104 -7.47 4.65 2.68
CA GLY A 104 -8.30 4.83 1.48
C GLY A 104 -9.26 6.03 1.49
N GLN A 105 -9.32 6.78 2.57
CA GLN A 105 -10.10 8.02 2.59
C GLN A 105 -9.48 9.07 1.66
N LEU A 106 -10.31 9.95 1.12
CA LEU A 106 -9.85 11.04 0.27
C LEU A 106 -9.09 12.10 1.06
N SER A 107 -7.85 12.42 0.66
CA SER A 107 -7.14 13.65 0.99
C SER A 107 -6.99 14.50 -0.27
N GLY A 108 -7.20 15.79 -0.18
CA GLY A 108 -7.31 16.68 -1.32
C GLY A 108 -8.76 17.03 -1.65
N THR A 109 -9.02 17.32 -2.90
CA THR A 109 -10.36 17.68 -3.39
C THR A 109 -10.65 17.02 -4.75
N THR A 110 -11.93 16.90 -5.10
CA THR A 110 -12.37 16.53 -6.47
C THR A 110 -13.42 17.53 -6.93
N GLY A 111 -13.42 17.87 -8.24
CA GLY A 111 -14.39 18.79 -8.82
C GLY A 111 -14.25 20.26 -8.40
N LYS A 112 -13.19 20.62 -7.66
CA LYS A 112 -12.92 22.00 -7.21
C LYS A 112 -11.82 22.71 -7.97
N ALA A 113 -11.16 22.02 -8.90
CA ALA A 113 -10.03 22.53 -9.67
C ALA A 113 -8.88 23.08 -8.81
N LEU A 114 -8.67 22.52 -7.61
CA LEU A 114 -7.61 22.90 -6.67
C LEU A 114 -6.47 21.91 -6.72
N ARG A 115 -5.24 22.42 -6.91
CA ARG A 115 -4.04 21.58 -6.97
C ARG A 115 -3.60 21.10 -5.58
N LEU A 116 -3.01 19.92 -5.54
CA LEU A 116 -2.15 19.52 -4.43
C LEU A 116 -0.78 20.20 -4.61
N GLU A 117 -0.21 20.66 -3.49
CA GLU A 117 1.10 21.33 -3.45
C GLU A 117 2.12 20.52 -2.65
N ALA A 118 1.68 19.78 -1.62
CA ALA A 118 2.51 18.87 -0.84
C ALA A 118 1.68 17.77 -0.19
N MET A 119 2.36 16.76 0.35
CA MET A 119 1.77 15.67 1.11
C MET A 119 2.66 15.22 2.27
N LYS A 120 2.05 14.58 3.27
CA LYS A 120 2.69 13.87 4.37
C LYS A 120 2.05 12.50 4.51
N ILE A 121 2.86 11.45 4.69
CA ILE A 121 2.39 10.08 4.82
C ILE A 121 3.14 9.40 5.96
N SER A 122 2.42 8.70 6.84
CA SER A 122 3.00 7.92 7.94
C SER A 122 2.26 6.62 8.14
N LEU A 123 2.93 5.62 8.68
CA LEU A 123 2.31 4.41 9.19
C LEU A 123 1.82 4.64 10.62
N THR A 124 0.82 3.87 11.06
CA THR A 124 0.27 3.90 12.41
C THR A 124 0.14 2.48 12.98
N GLY A 125 0.19 2.35 14.31
CA GLY A 125 0.09 1.05 14.97
C GLY A 125 1.35 0.20 14.81
N GLU A 126 1.21 -1.11 14.99
CA GLU A 126 2.34 -2.05 15.04
C GLU A 126 3.14 -2.12 13.73
N ILE A 127 2.49 -1.96 12.58
CA ILE A 127 3.20 -1.97 11.29
C ILE A 127 4.29 -0.89 11.21
N ALA A 128 4.12 0.24 11.90
CA ALA A 128 5.13 1.30 11.97
C ALA A 128 6.42 0.89 12.71
N ASN A 129 6.38 -0.18 13.50
CA ASN A 129 7.57 -0.74 14.17
C ASN A 129 8.39 -1.63 13.23
N HIS A 130 7.80 -2.12 12.15
CA HIS A 130 8.40 -3.08 11.23
C HIS A 130 8.76 -2.51 9.86
N TYR A 131 8.11 -1.42 9.45
CA TYR A 131 8.29 -0.79 8.14
C TYR A 131 8.49 0.72 8.25
N ASP A 132 9.22 1.26 7.29
CA ASP A 132 9.28 2.68 6.97
C ASP A 132 8.50 2.93 5.68
N ILE A 133 7.81 4.08 5.59
CA ILE A 133 7.18 4.51 4.36
C ILE A 133 7.97 5.66 3.75
N TYR A 134 8.37 5.48 2.49
CA TYR A 134 9.03 6.50 1.69
C TYR A 134 8.14 6.96 0.56
N TYR A 135 8.17 8.23 0.25
CA TYR A 135 7.42 8.81 -0.85
C TYR A 135 8.12 10.02 -1.44
N ARG A 136 7.90 10.24 -2.72
CA ARG A 136 8.40 11.42 -3.43
C ARG A 136 7.38 11.90 -4.44
N VAL A 137 7.53 13.16 -4.88
CA VAL A 137 6.60 13.81 -5.79
C VAL A 137 7.33 14.46 -6.96
N HIS A 138 6.64 14.54 -8.09
CA HIS A 138 6.99 15.42 -9.21
C HIS A 138 6.26 16.75 -9.02
N ALA A 139 7.02 17.82 -8.83
CA ALA A 139 6.49 19.16 -8.63
C ALA A 139 6.80 20.06 -9.84
N GLN A 140 5.85 20.90 -10.21
CA GLN A 140 6.00 21.89 -11.27
C GLN A 140 7.30 22.67 -11.10
N ASN A 141 8.06 22.89 -12.17
CA ASN A 141 9.33 23.61 -12.26
C ASN A 141 10.52 22.93 -11.55
N TYR A 142 10.27 21.95 -10.67
CA TYR A 142 11.32 21.18 -10.01
C TYR A 142 11.56 19.82 -10.66
N GLY A 143 10.50 19.14 -11.13
CA GLY A 143 10.58 17.73 -11.48
C GLY A 143 10.52 16.86 -10.23
N TRP A 144 11.20 15.71 -10.23
CA TRP A 144 11.21 14.79 -9.09
C TRP A 144 12.06 15.31 -7.95
N LEU A 145 11.44 15.49 -6.79
CA LEU A 145 12.08 15.81 -5.53
C LEU A 145 12.68 14.56 -4.87
N GLY A 146 13.47 14.77 -3.82
CA GLY A 146 14.00 13.70 -2.98
C GLY A 146 12.90 12.90 -2.25
N TRP A 147 13.31 11.80 -1.64
CA TRP A 147 12.41 10.97 -0.84
C TRP A 147 12.15 11.62 0.54
N ALA A 148 10.87 11.73 0.90
CA ALA A 148 10.42 11.97 2.25
C ALA A 148 10.17 10.64 2.96
N LYS A 149 10.25 10.63 4.29
CA LYS A 149 10.09 9.45 5.13
C LYS A 149 9.13 9.73 6.29
N ASN A 150 8.26 8.80 6.61
CA ASN A 150 7.52 8.69 7.89
C ASN A 150 6.92 10.01 8.42
N GLY A 151 6.17 10.73 7.60
CA GLY A 151 5.49 11.97 8.01
C GLY A 151 6.22 13.26 7.64
N GLU A 152 7.43 13.19 7.08
CA GLU A 152 8.09 14.35 6.47
C GLU A 152 7.25 14.92 5.32
N ALA A 153 7.38 16.20 5.03
CA ALA A 153 6.69 16.79 3.90
C ALA A 153 7.38 16.44 2.57
N ALA A 154 6.59 16.16 1.53
CA ALA A 154 7.04 16.06 0.15
C ALA A 154 6.26 17.04 -0.73
N GLY A 155 6.95 17.88 -1.50
CA GLY A 155 6.34 18.88 -2.36
C GLY A 155 6.77 20.31 -2.06
N THR A 156 5.86 21.27 -2.20
CA THR A 156 6.12 22.68 -1.95
C THR A 156 5.02 23.33 -1.11
N SER A 157 5.33 24.43 -0.45
CA SER A 157 4.35 25.24 0.27
C SER A 157 4.65 26.72 0.05
N GLY A 158 3.62 27.54 -0.14
CA GLY A 158 3.74 28.97 -0.38
C GLY A 158 4.35 29.38 -1.73
N LYS A 159 4.60 28.41 -2.62
CA LYS A 159 5.20 28.64 -3.95
C LYS A 159 4.19 28.57 -5.10
N SER A 160 2.94 28.20 -4.81
CA SER A 160 1.88 28.06 -5.81
C SER A 160 2.21 27.05 -6.94
N LEU A 161 2.95 26.00 -6.63
CA LEU A 161 3.37 24.98 -7.57
C LEU A 161 2.57 23.68 -7.36
N ARG A 162 2.07 23.11 -8.46
CA ARG A 162 1.28 21.87 -8.43
C ARG A 162 2.17 20.64 -8.31
N LEU A 163 1.63 19.60 -7.67
CA LEU A 163 2.09 18.25 -7.85
C LEU A 163 1.52 17.66 -9.14
N GLU A 164 2.31 16.88 -9.85
CA GLU A 164 1.96 16.25 -11.13
C GLU A 164 2.01 14.73 -11.07
N GLY A 165 2.87 14.17 -10.22
CA GLY A 165 3.03 12.73 -10.03
C GLY A 165 3.61 12.38 -8.68
N MET A 166 3.51 11.12 -8.31
CA MET A 166 4.03 10.60 -7.05
C MET A 166 4.43 9.13 -7.14
N GLN A 167 5.30 8.72 -6.23
CA GLN A 167 5.69 7.34 -5.95
C GLN A 167 5.70 7.12 -4.45
N ILE A 168 5.23 5.94 -3.99
CA ILE A 168 5.25 5.52 -2.58
C ILE A 168 5.80 4.10 -2.51
N VAL A 169 6.66 3.83 -1.53
CA VAL A 169 7.19 2.48 -1.25
C VAL A 169 7.20 2.19 0.24
N LEU A 170 6.96 0.94 0.59
CA LEU A 170 7.22 0.39 1.92
C LEU A 170 8.61 -0.25 1.92
N VAL A 171 9.37 0.01 2.96
CA VAL A 171 10.70 -0.59 3.17
C VAL A 171 10.70 -1.23 4.55
N LYS A 172 11.08 -2.50 4.63
CA LYS A 172 11.23 -3.15 5.93
C LYS A 172 12.32 -2.45 6.74
N LYS A 173 12.10 -2.23 8.02
CA LYS A 173 13.11 -1.62 8.89
C LYS A 173 14.40 -2.44 8.89
N GLY A 174 15.53 -1.74 8.73
CA GLY A 174 16.85 -2.34 8.54
C GLY A 174 17.27 -2.50 7.09
N ASP A 175 16.33 -2.47 6.13
CA ASP A 175 16.66 -2.47 4.71
C ASP A 175 17.06 -1.07 4.23
N SER A 176 17.77 -1.02 3.10
CA SER A 176 18.24 0.23 2.51
C SER A 176 17.08 1.11 2.03
N ALA A 177 17.17 2.42 2.28
CA ALA A 177 16.26 3.41 1.72
C ALA A 177 16.27 3.38 0.18
N PRO A 178 15.17 3.77 -0.48
CA PRO A 178 15.13 3.85 -1.94
C PRO A 178 16.15 4.89 -2.44
N LYS A 179 16.89 4.53 -3.48
CA LYS A 179 17.89 5.41 -4.10
C LYS A 179 17.23 6.56 -4.87
N ALA A 180 17.99 7.62 -5.17
CA ALA A 180 17.54 8.72 -6.03
C ALA A 180 17.03 8.21 -7.39
N SER A 181 17.70 7.21 -7.98
CA SER A 181 17.20 6.48 -9.15
C SER A 181 16.38 5.28 -8.69
N TYR A 182 15.09 5.26 -9.00
CA TYR A 182 14.15 4.20 -8.62
C TYR A 182 13.06 4.03 -9.68
N ASN A 183 12.84 2.80 -10.16
CA ASN A 183 11.85 2.46 -11.19
C ASN A 183 11.91 3.38 -12.44
N GLY A 184 13.12 3.60 -12.97
CA GLY A 184 13.35 4.41 -14.18
C GLY A 184 13.20 5.92 -13.99
N VAL A 185 12.97 6.37 -12.76
CA VAL A 185 12.81 7.78 -12.41
C VAL A 185 13.99 8.23 -11.55
N VAL A 186 14.55 9.38 -11.85
CA VAL A 186 15.68 9.98 -11.10
C VAL A 186 15.23 11.26 -10.40
N SER A 187 15.42 11.33 -9.07
CA SER A 187 15.27 12.58 -8.33
C SER A 187 16.38 13.54 -8.71
N LYS A 188 16.00 14.75 -9.10
CA LYS A 188 16.94 15.83 -9.41
C LYS A 188 17.48 16.52 -8.15
N TYR A 189 16.73 16.41 -7.06
CA TYR A 189 17.01 17.09 -5.79
C TYR A 189 17.07 16.08 -4.65
N GLU A 190 17.91 16.35 -3.66
CA GLU A 190 17.96 15.55 -2.42
C GLU A 190 16.82 15.89 -1.47
N LYS A 191 16.44 17.17 -1.39
CA LYS A 191 15.33 17.61 -0.54
C LYS A 191 13.98 17.16 -1.07
N SER A 192 13.13 16.68 -0.17
CA SER A 192 11.76 16.28 -0.47
C SER A 192 10.76 17.45 -0.45
N PHE A 193 11.13 18.58 0.22
CA PHE A 193 10.20 19.68 0.45
C PHE A 193 10.88 21.05 0.38
N TYR A 194 10.17 22.03 -0.19
CA TYR A 194 10.58 23.42 -0.32
C TYR A 194 9.43 24.35 0.08
N SER A 195 9.61 25.16 1.10
CA SER A 195 8.71 26.27 1.48
C SER A 195 9.23 27.63 1.00
N LYS A 196 8.35 28.62 1.02
CA LYS A 196 8.72 30.04 0.90
C LYS A 196 9.47 30.48 2.15
#